data_2158ff76a22eaeb50a8e1c4bcd924142
#
_entry.id   2158ff76a22eaeb50a8e1c4bcd924142
#
_cell.length_a   1.000
_cell.length_b   1.000
_cell.length_c   1.000
_cell.angle_alpha   90.00
_cell.angle_beta   90.00
_cell.angle_gamma   90.00
#
_symmetry.space_group_name_H-M   'P 1'
#
loop_
_entity.id
_entity.type
_entity.pdbx_description
1 polymer ?
#
loop_
_entity_poly.entity_id
_entity_poly.type
_entity_poly.pdbx_seq_one_letter_code
_entity_poly.pdbx_strand_id
1 'polypeptide(L)'
;FKQSVRIVEVLEKKGQGLNLTKEVRDGILNHRTSGNPATLEGKIVRFSDKIAYINHDIDDAIRGKIITEKDIPREFADVLGDTVKDRLNIMIHDIINNSMDKPSIFMSPDVERAMRGMREWMFEHVYRNPAAKGEEGRAQQLIVTLYEYYLKHVDELPEEFRMMMETRGEKKERVVCDYI
;
A
#
# COMPACT_ATOMS: atom_id res chain seq x y z
N PHE A 1 -5.88 0.66 5.24
CA PHE A 1 -5.34 0.39 6.59
C PHE A 1 -6.40 -0.11 7.58
N LYS A 2 -7.58 0.51 7.71
CA LYS A 2 -8.67 -0.03 8.55
C LYS A 2 -9.19 -1.36 8.00
N GLN A 3 -9.34 -1.47 6.68
CA GLN A 3 -9.70 -2.73 6.03
C GLN A 3 -8.61 -3.79 6.21
N SER A 4 -7.33 -3.41 6.16
CA SER A 4 -6.23 -4.35 6.42
C SER A 4 -6.29 -4.95 7.82
N VAL A 5 -6.64 -4.13 8.83
CA VAL A 5 -6.88 -4.65 10.19
C VAL A 5 -8.08 -5.60 10.21
N ARG A 6 -9.19 -5.26 9.53
CA ARG A 6 -10.36 -6.13 9.45
C ARG A 6 -10.03 -7.47 8.77
N ILE A 7 -9.22 -7.44 7.70
CA ILE A 7 -8.78 -8.69 7.04
C ILE A 7 -8.12 -9.61 8.06
N VAL A 8 -7.10 -9.12 8.76
CA VAL A 8 -6.32 -9.96 9.70
C VAL A 8 -7.07 -10.31 11.00
N GLU A 9 -8.03 -9.52 11.42
CA GLU A 9 -8.79 -9.76 12.66
C GLU A 9 -10.07 -10.57 12.44
N VAL A 10 -10.66 -10.47 11.26
CA VAL A 10 -12.02 -10.97 11.02
C VAL A 10 -12.09 -11.93 9.84
N LEU A 11 -11.48 -11.59 8.67
CA LEU A 11 -11.70 -12.35 7.44
C LEU A 11 -10.79 -13.56 7.31
N GLU A 12 -9.53 -13.44 7.70
CA GLU A 12 -8.56 -14.53 7.61
C GLU A 12 -9.01 -15.79 8.37
N LYS A 13 -8.47 -16.94 7.94
CA LYS A 13 -8.80 -18.26 8.50
C LYS A 13 -10.31 -18.53 8.55
N LYS A 14 -11.00 -18.27 7.44
CA LYS A 14 -12.45 -18.49 7.30
C LYS A 14 -13.26 -17.75 8.39
N GLY A 15 -12.93 -16.50 8.58
CA GLY A 15 -13.62 -15.66 9.53
C GLY A 15 -13.11 -15.74 10.98
N GLN A 16 -12.06 -16.49 11.29
CA GLN A 16 -11.55 -16.61 12.67
C GLN A 16 -10.49 -15.54 13.02
N GLY A 17 -9.92 -14.90 12.00
CA GLY A 17 -8.81 -13.96 12.18
C GLY A 17 -7.49 -14.64 12.53
N LEU A 18 -6.40 -13.87 12.53
CA LEU A 18 -5.03 -14.38 12.74
C LEU A 18 -4.56 -14.35 14.19
N ASN A 19 -5.34 -13.79 15.13
CA ASN A 19 -4.94 -13.64 16.53
C ASN A 19 -3.57 -12.96 16.71
N LEU A 20 -3.35 -11.84 16.02
CA LEU A 20 -2.10 -11.09 16.06
C LEU A 20 -1.93 -10.31 17.36
N THR A 21 -0.68 -10.06 17.76
CA THR A 21 -0.37 -9.21 18.91
C THR A 21 -0.79 -7.75 18.66
N LYS A 22 -0.88 -6.96 19.73
CA LYS A 22 -1.25 -5.53 19.63
C LYS A 22 -0.22 -4.75 18.80
N GLU A 23 1.06 -5.11 18.93
CA GLU A 23 2.17 -4.47 18.24
C GLU A 23 2.10 -4.68 16.72
N VAL A 24 1.81 -5.92 16.29
CA VAL A 24 1.63 -6.24 14.86
C VAL A 24 0.41 -5.53 14.30
N ARG A 25 -0.71 -5.50 15.04
CA ARG A 25 -1.94 -4.78 14.64
C ARG A 25 -1.70 -3.27 14.54
N ASP A 26 -0.96 -2.70 15.49
CA ASP A 26 -0.54 -1.29 15.44
C ASP A 26 0.30 -1.01 14.19
N GLY A 27 1.27 -1.86 13.88
CA GLY A 27 2.07 -1.77 12.66
C GLY A 27 1.19 -1.78 11.40
N ILE A 28 0.25 -2.72 11.28
CA ILE A 28 -0.69 -2.81 10.16
C ILE A 28 -1.57 -1.55 10.08
N LEU A 29 -2.07 -1.05 11.21
CA LEU A 29 -2.93 0.14 11.21
C LEU A 29 -2.18 1.41 10.81
N ASN A 30 -0.91 1.52 11.22
CA ASN A 30 -0.11 2.74 11.15
C ASN A 30 1.00 2.73 10.08
N HIS A 31 1.08 1.72 9.17
CA HIS A 31 2.12 1.65 8.14
C HIS A 31 2.06 2.80 7.12
N ARG A 32 0.89 3.40 6.92
CA ARG A 32 0.69 4.49 5.95
C ARG A 32 1.55 5.72 6.23
N THR A 33 1.69 6.60 5.22
CA THR A 33 2.53 7.82 5.29
C THR A 33 2.22 8.71 6.48
N SER A 34 0.94 8.91 6.83
CA SER A 34 0.50 9.72 7.98
C SER A 34 0.44 8.94 9.30
N GLY A 35 0.74 7.64 9.30
CA GLY A 35 0.77 6.81 10.50
C GLY A 35 2.11 6.90 11.22
N ASN A 36 2.13 6.52 12.49
CA ASN A 36 3.33 6.43 13.30
C ASN A 36 3.26 5.17 14.16
N PRO A 37 3.77 4.02 13.69
CA PRO A 37 3.81 2.79 14.45
C PRO A 37 4.55 2.97 15.78
N ALA A 38 4.06 2.33 16.83
CA ALA A 38 4.63 2.45 18.17
C ALA A 38 5.99 1.72 18.29
N THR A 39 6.16 0.61 17.57
CA THR A 39 7.38 -0.22 17.66
C THR A 39 8.40 0.15 16.58
N LEU A 40 9.67 -0.20 16.81
CA LEU A 40 10.74 -0.03 15.81
C LEU A 40 10.49 -0.92 14.58
N GLU A 41 10.03 -2.14 14.78
CA GLU A 41 9.66 -3.07 13.71
C GLU A 41 8.55 -2.49 12.83
N GLY A 42 7.50 -1.94 13.43
CA GLY A 42 6.44 -1.26 12.71
C GLY A 42 6.94 -0.06 11.90
N LYS A 43 7.91 0.70 12.43
CA LYS A 43 8.57 1.81 11.71
C LYS A 43 9.41 1.30 10.54
N ILE A 44 10.14 0.19 10.71
CA ILE A 44 10.89 -0.45 9.62
C ILE A 44 9.94 -0.89 8.52
N VAL A 45 8.85 -1.59 8.85
CA VAL A 45 7.83 -2.00 7.87
C VAL A 45 7.26 -0.79 7.13
N ARG A 46 6.97 0.31 7.83
CA ARG A 46 6.47 1.55 7.22
C ARG A 46 7.46 2.17 6.23
N PHE A 47 8.76 2.15 6.50
CA PHE A 47 9.78 2.61 5.54
C PHE A 47 9.93 1.64 4.37
N SER A 48 9.94 0.34 4.63
CA SER A 48 10.01 -0.70 3.60
C SER A 48 8.85 -0.60 2.62
N ASP A 49 7.62 -0.41 3.13
CA ASP A 49 6.42 -0.18 2.32
C ASP A 49 6.57 1.03 1.40
N LYS A 50 7.04 2.17 1.93
CA LYS A 50 7.25 3.38 1.14
C LYS A 50 8.31 3.21 0.04
N ILE A 51 9.42 2.55 0.38
CA ILE A 51 10.52 2.29 -0.56
C ILE A 51 10.05 1.32 -1.65
N ALA A 52 9.37 0.25 -1.27
CA ALA A 52 8.82 -0.72 -2.22
C ALA A 52 7.81 -0.06 -3.16
N TYR A 53 6.85 0.66 -2.59
CA TYR A 53 5.77 1.31 -3.34
C TYR A 53 6.33 2.24 -4.44
N ILE A 54 7.20 3.21 -4.08
CA ILE A 54 7.71 4.17 -5.06
C ILE A 54 8.54 3.49 -6.16
N ASN A 55 9.32 2.46 -5.82
CA ASN A 55 10.14 1.76 -6.81
C ASN A 55 9.31 0.87 -7.74
N HIS A 56 8.30 0.18 -7.22
CA HIS A 56 7.36 -0.60 -8.04
C HIS A 56 6.54 0.29 -8.96
N ASP A 57 6.04 1.42 -8.47
CA ASP A 57 5.26 2.34 -9.28
C ASP A 57 6.09 2.96 -10.43
N ILE A 58 7.37 3.27 -10.19
CA ILE A 58 8.29 3.75 -11.24
C ILE A 58 8.49 2.64 -12.28
N ASP A 59 8.77 1.41 -11.86
CA ASP A 59 8.99 0.27 -12.76
C ASP A 59 7.73 -0.03 -13.58
N ASP A 60 6.56 0.00 -12.97
CA ASP A 60 5.28 -0.18 -13.65
C ASP A 60 5.00 0.95 -14.67
N ALA A 61 5.30 2.19 -14.31
CA ALA A 61 5.15 3.32 -15.21
C ALA A 61 6.09 3.24 -16.43
N ILE A 62 7.31 2.77 -16.23
CA ILE A 62 8.27 2.52 -17.32
C ILE A 62 7.79 1.37 -18.20
N ARG A 63 7.35 0.24 -17.62
CA ARG A 63 6.78 -0.89 -18.37
C ARG A 63 5.54 -0.49 -19.15
N GLY A 64 4.69 0.33 -18.54
CA GLY A 64 3.51 0.90 -19.16
C GLY A 64 3.81 1.98 -20.21
N LYS A 65 5.08 2.33 -20.42
CA LYS A 65 5.53 3.39 -21.36
C LYS A 65 4.92 4.76 -21.07
N ILE A 66 4.59 5.03 -19.82
CA ILE A 66 4.09 6.33 -19.35
C ILE A 66 5.25 7.30 -19.16
N ILE A 67 6.38 6.80 -18.63
CA ILE A 67 7.64 7.51 -18.45
C ILE A 67 8.81 6.64 -18.88
N THR A 68 9.98 7.24 -18.96
CA THR A 68 11.28 6.57 -19.06
C THR A 68 12.17 6.95 -17.88
N GLU A 69 13.25 6.21 -17.62
CA GLU A 69 14.22 6.58 -16.56
C GLU A 69 14.79 7.99 -16.73
N LYS A 70 14.89 8.47 -17.99
CA LYS A 70 15.40 9.81 -18.30
C LYS A 70 14.44 10.95 -17.93
N ASP A 71 13.17 10.65 -17.75
CA ASP A 71 12.15 11.63 -17.36
C ASP A 71 12.19 11.93 -15.86
N ILE A 72 12.85 11.07 -15.07
CA ILE A 72 13.02 11.29 -13.64
C ILE A 72 13.94 12.49 -13.41
N PRO A 73 13.50 13.53 -12.66
CA PRO A 73 14.32 14.70 -12.41
C PRO A 73 15.66 14.38 -11.78
N ARG A 74 16.72 14.99 -12.32
CA ARG A 74 18.10 14.77 -11.85
C ARG A 74 18.29 15.09 -10.38
N GLU A 75 17.59 16.06 -9.85
CA GLU A 75 17.60 16.40 -8.43
C GLU A 75 17.24 15.24 -7.49
N PHE A 76 16.42 14.30 -7.97
CA PHE A 76 16.10 13.08 -7.23
C PHE A 76 17.05 11.93 -7.59
N ALA A 77 17.34 11.76 -8.87
CA ALA A 77 18.22 10.70 -9.34
C ALA A 77 19.66 10.83 -8.79
N ASP A 78 20.18 12.04 -8.67
CA ASP A 78 21.52 12.30 -8.12
C ASP A 78 21.63 11.92 -6.63
N VAL A 79 20.52 11.96 -5.89
CA VAL A 79 20.47 11.58 -4.46
C VAL A 79 20.11 10.11 -4.28
N LEU A 80 19.14 9.61 -5.03
CA LEU A 80 18.55 8.28 -4.84
C LEU A 80 19.12 7.20 -5.77
N GLY A 81 19.82 7.60 -6.83
CA GLY A 81 20.34 6.70 -7.86
C GLY A 81 19.46 6.63 -9.10
N ASP A 82 20.09 6.24 -10.22
CA ASP A 82 19.46 6.20 -11.55
C ASP A 82 18.59 4.96 -11.77
N THR A 83 18.97 3.82 -11.18
CA THR A 83 18.26 2.54 -11.37
C THR A 83 17.46 2.12 -10.13
N VAL A 84 16.49 1.23 -10.31
CA VAL A 84 15.76 0.61 -9.17
C VAL A 84 16.72 0.00 -8.16
N LYS A 85 17.77 -0.69 -8.64
CA LYS A 85 18.81 -1.29 -7.79
C LYS A 85 19.53 -0.25 -6.95
N ASP A 86 19.94 0.86 -7.57
CA ASP A 86 20.67 1.93 -6.88
C ASP A 86 19.75 2.61 -5.85
N ARG A 87 18.52 2.93 -6.25
CA ARG A 87 17.53 3.54 -5.34
C ARG A 87 17.26 2.68 -4.11
N LEU A 88 17.04 1.38 -4.30
CA LEU A 88 16.84 0.45 -3.18
C LEU A 88 18.08 0.41 -2.27
N ASN A 89 19.25 0.27 -2.87
CA ASN A 89 20.51 0.19 -2.13
C ASN A 89 20.76 1.46 -1.31
N ILE A 90 20.63 2.63 -1.91
CA ILE A 90 20.87 3.91 -1.25
C ILE A 90 19.87 4.11 -0.10
N MET A 91 18.57 3.96 -0.35
CA MET A 91 17.55 4.21 0.67
C MET A 91 17.64 3.22 1.84
N ILE A 92 17.90 1.94 1.57
CA ILE A 92 18.03 0.91 2.63
C ILE A 92 19.27 1.17 3.47
N HIS A 93 20.44 1.40 2.85
CA HIS A 93 21.67 1.69 3.59
C HIS A 93 21.60 3.02 4.34
N ASP A 94 20.93 4.02 3.79
CA ASP A 94 20.72 5.29 4.49
C ASP A 94 19.93 5.10 5.79
N ILE A 95 18.83 4.33 5.76
CA ILE A 95 18.06 4.01 6.96
C ILE A 95 18.92 3.23 7.96
N ILE A 96 19.65 2.21 7.52
CA ILE A 96 20.49 1.39 8.39
C ILE A 96 21.54 2.28 9.09
N ASN A 97 22.30 3.04 8.31
CA ASN A 97 23.38 3.88 8.83
C ASN A 97 22.88 4.97 9.78
N ASN A 98 21.71 5.52 9.54
CA ASN A 98 21.13 6.58 10.37
C ASN A 98 20.44 6.03 11.63
N SER A 99 19.98 4.77 11.61
CA SER A 99 19.18 4.17 12.68
C SER A 99 19.95 3.21 13.59
N MET A 100 21.11 2.71 13.13
CA MET A 100 21.91 1.74 13.92
C MET A 100 22.26 2.30 15.28
N ASP A 101 22.09 1.49 16.31
CA ASP A 101 22.33 1.82 17.71
C ASP A 101 21.51 3.01 18.26
N LYS A 102 20.39 3.37 17.59
CA LYS A 102 19.50 4.44 18.02
C LYS A 102 18.09 3.90 18.34
N PRO A 103 17.39 4.53 19.29
CA PRO A 103 16.03 4.12 19.68
C PRO A 103 14.97 4.62 18.69
N SER A 104 15.33 4.86 17.43
CA SER A 104 14.43 5.39 16.39
C SER A 104 14.89 4.96 15.00
N ILE A 105 13.93 4.83 14.07
CA ILE A 105 14.18 4.51 12.67
C ILE A 105 13.90 5.76 11.84
N PHE A 106 14.88 6.20 11.04
CA PHE A 106 14.75 7.38 10.20
C PHE A 106 15.72 7.37 9.01
N MET A 107 15.41 8.15 8.00
CA MET A 107 16.27 8.47 6.88
C MET A 107 17.03 9.77 7.15
N SER A 108 18.14 9.98 6.45
CA SER A 108 18.77 11.30 6.39
C SER A 108 17.81 12.33 5.76
N PRO A 109 17.90 13.62 6.15
CA PRO A 109 17.01 14.66 5.62
C PRO A 109 17.06 14.79 4.09
N ASP A 110 18.21 14.55 3.47
CA ASP A 110 18.37 14.68 2.02
C ASP A 110 17.70 13.53 1.27
N VAL A 111 17.89 12.28 1.72
CA VAL A 111 17.25 11.10 1.14
C VAL A 111 15.74 11.16 1.35
N GLU A 112 15.28 11.55 2.53
CA GLU A 112 13.84 11.69 2.80
C GLU A 112 13.20 12.78 1.92
N ARG A 113 13.89 13.91 1.72
CA ARG A 113 13.41 14.99 0.85
C ARG A 113 13.33 14.55 -0.60
N ALA A 114 14.38 13.89 -1.11
CA ALA A 114 14.41 13.38 -2.47
C ALA A 114 13.34 12.31 -2.71
N MET A 115 13.14 11.38 -1.77
CA MET A 115 12.10 10.36 -1.85
C MET A 115 10.69 10.99 -1.86
N ARG A 116 10.45 12.01 -1.05
CA ARG A 116 9.17 12.74 -1.03
C ARG A 116 8.93 13.49 -2.33
N GLY A 117 9.94 14.23 -2.81
CA GLY A 117 9.86 14.97 -4.08
C GLY A 117 9.61 14.03 -5.27
N MET A 118 10.30 12.88 -5.32
CA MET A 118 10.06 11.86 -6.34
C MET A 118 8.62 11.33 -6.31
N ARG A 119 8.07 11.09 -5.11
CA ARG A 119 6.67 10.66 -4.97
C ARG A 119 5.68 11.74 -5.45
N GLU A 120 5.93 13.00 -5.15
CA GLU A 120 5.13 14.14 -5.61
C GLU A 120 5.20 14.26 -7.13
N TRP A 121 6.39 14.14 -7.72
CA TRP A 121 6.59 14.11 -9.15
C TRP A 121 5.83 12.94 -9.83
N MET A 122 5.92 11.74 -9.27
CA MET A 122 5.15 10.57 -9.75
C MET A 122 3.64 10.83 -9.69
N PHE A 123 3.16 11.51 -8.66
CA PHE A 123 1.75 11.84 -8.53
C PHE A 123 1.26 12.72 -9.67
N GLU A 124 2.06 13.70 -10.09
CA GLU A 124 1.71 14.63 -11.15
C GLU A 124 1.87 14.03 -12.54
N HIS A 125 2.96 13.28 -12.78
CA HIS A 125 3.34 12.84 -14.13
C HIS A 125 2.85 11.44 -14.48
N VAL A 126 2.61 10.60 -13.48
CA VAL A 126 2.16 9.22 -13.67
C VAL A 126 0.70 9.06 -13.28
N TYR A 127 0.35 9.28 -12.00
CA TYR A 127 -1.01 8.97 -11.53
C TYR A 127 -2.08 9.90 -12.09
N ARG A 128 -1.74 11.14 -12.46
CA ARG A 128 -2.64 12.08 -13.13
C ARG A 128 -2.58 12.01 -14.65
N ASN A 129 -1.72 11.16 -15.20
CA ASN A 129 -1.58 11.04 -16.64
C ASN A 129 -2.89 10.47 -17.27
N PRO A 130 -3.46 11.13 -18.29
CA PRO A 130 -4.67 10.64 -18.95
C PRO A 130 -4.55 9.23 -19.52
N ALA A 131 -3.34 8.83 -19.97
CA ALA A 131 -3.09 7.49 -20.45
C ALA A 131 -3.20 6.43 -19.35
N ALA A 132 -2.76 6.77 -18.12
CA ALA A 132 -2.92 5.90 -16.96
C ALA A 132 -4.37 5.84 -16.45
N LYS A 133 -5.14 6.94 -16.66
CA LYS A 133 -6.53 7.05 -16.20
C LYS A 133 -7.58 6.46 -17.16
N GLY A 134 -7.19 6.09 -18.35
CA GLY A 134 -8.15 5.66 -19.38
C GLY A 134 -9.04 4.48 -18.97
N GLU A 135 -8.53 3.59 -18.15
CA GLU A 135 -9.24 2.40 -17.66
C GLU A 135 -9.88 2.57 -16.26
N GLU A 136 -9.57 3.67 -15.55
CA GLU A 136 -10.06 3.88 -14.17
C GLU A 136 -11.60 3.88 -14.11
N GLY A 137 -12.27 4.56 -15.06
CA GLY A 137 -13.72 4.59 -15.12
C GLY A 137 -14.36 3.21 -15.38
N ARG A 138 -13.72 2.38 -16.21
CA ARG A 138 -14.16 1.00 -16.44
C ARG A 138 -13.98 0.13 -15.20
N ALA A 139 -12.83 0.24 -14.51
CA ALA A 139 -12.56 -0.47 -13.28
C ALA A 139 -13.56 -0.10 -12.18
N GLN A 140 -13.84 1.20 -12.00
CA GLN A 140 -14.87 1.67 -11.07
C GLN A 140 -16.25 1.09 -11.40
N GLN A 141 -16.66 1.13 -12.66
CA GLN A 141 -17.94 0.58 -13.09
C GLN A 141 -18.02 -0.93 -12.85
N LEU A 142 -16.93 -1.66 -13.08
CA LEU A 142 -16.87 -3.09 -12.80
C LEU A 142 -17.08 -3.39 -11.30
N ILE A 143 -16.40 -2.66 -10.42
CA ILE A 143 -16.55 -2.80 -8.96
C ILE A 143 -18.00 -2.52 -8.53
N VAL A 144 -18.61 -1.44 -9.05
CA VAL A 144 -20.02 -1.13 -8.76
C VAL A 144 -20.94 -2.24 -9.24
N THR A 145 -20.72 -2.75 -10.46
CA THR A 145 -21.52 -3.84 -11.04
C THR A 145 -21.42 -5.11 -10.21
N LEU A 146 -20.21 -5.50 -9.77
CA LEU A 146 -20.00 -6.66 -8.90
C LEU A 146 -20.69 -6.48 -7.55
N TYR A 147 -20.56 -5.30 -6.96
CA TYR A 147 -21.23 -4.98 -5.69
C TYR A 147 -22.75 -5.10 -5.78
N GLU A 148 -23.35 -4.49 -6.80
CA GLU A 148 -24.80 -4.57 -7.03
C GLU A 148 -25.27 -5.99 -7.34
N TYR A 149 -24.47 -6.75 -8.07
CA TYR A 149 -24.76 -8.16 -8.38
C TYR A 149 -24.81 -8.99 -7.10
N TYR A 150 -23.74 -8.98 -6.31
CA TYR A 150 -23.67 -9.80 -5.09
C TYR A 150 -24.65 -9.32 -3.99
N LEU A 151 -25.05 -8.05 -3.98
CA LEU A 151 -26.15 -7.62 -3.10
C LEU A 151 -27.50 -8.28 -3.43
N LYS A 152 -27.72 -8.66 -4.70
CA LYS A 152 -28.95 -9.34 -5.15
C LYS A 152 -28.81 -10.86 -5.09
N HIS A 153 -27.58 -11.38 -5.17
CA HIS A 153 -27.25 -12.81 -5.26
C HIS A 153 -26.33 -13.22 -4.11
N VAL A 154 -26.75 -12.94 -2.89
CA VAL A 154 -25.98 -13.22 -1.66
C VAL A 154 -25.71 -14.72 -1.48
N ASP A 155 -26.60 -15.54 -1.98
CA ASP A 155 -26.51 -17.00 -2.01
C ASP A 155 -25.35 -17.54 -2.87
N GLU A 156 -24.85 -16.76 -3.81
CA GLU A 156 -23.68 -17.08 -4.62
C GLU A 156 -22.33 -16.73 -3.96
N LEU A 157 -22.35 -16.03 -2.82
CA LEU A 157 -21.12 -15.79 -2.06
C LEU A 157 -20.56 -17.11 -1.50
N PRO A 158 -19.22 -17.23 -1.36
CA PRO A 158 -18.63 -18.36 -0.66
C PRO A 158 -19.22 -18.55 0.74
N GLU A 159 -19.32 -19.81 1.19
CA GLU A 159 -19.95 -20.18 2.46
C GLU A 159 -19.40 -19.39 3.64
N GLU A 160 -18.11 -19.17 3.69
CA GLU A 160 -17.43 -18.42 4.75
C GLU A 160 -17.95 -16.98 4.91
N PHE A 161 -18.31 -16.30 3.80
CA PHE A 161 -18.90 -14.97 3.82
C PHE A 161 -20.39 -15.01 4.21
N ARG A 162 -21.14 -16.01 3.74
CA ARG A 162 -22.55 -16.18 4.14
C ARG A 162 -22.69 -16.45 5.64
N MET A 163 -21.81 -17.31 6.18
CA MET A 163 -21.77 -17.57 7.61
C MET A 163 -21.50 -16.33 8.47
N MET A 164 -20.79 -15.33 7.96
CA MET A 164 -20.57 -14.08 8.71
C MET A 164 -21.88 -13.30 8.94
N MET A 165 -22.81 -13.36 7.99
CA MET A 165 -24.14 -12.77 8.17
C MET A 165 -24.98 -13.56 9.17
N GLU A 166 -24.97 -14.89 9.08
CA GLU A 166 -25.79 -15.78 9.91
C GLU A 166 -25.30 -15.86 11.35
N THR A 167 -23.99 -15.99 11.57
CA THR A 167 -23.41 -16.25 12.90
C THR A 167 -22.98 -14.99 13.64
N ARG A 168 -22.64 -13.90 12.93
CA ARG A 168 -22.15 -12.66 13.52
C ARG A 168 -23.09 -11.48 13.34
N GLY A 169 -24.16 -11.64 12.59
CA GLY A 169 -25.11 -10.57 12.29
C GLY A 169 -24.51 -9.45 11.45
N GLU A 170 -23.45 -9.74 10.68
CA GLU A 170 -22.85 -8.76 9.77
C GLU A 170 -23.85 -8.36 8.67
N LYS A 171 -23.87 -7.09 8.32
CA LYS A 171 -24.75 -6.59 7.26
C LYS A 171 -24.28 -7.10 5.91
N LYS A 172 -25.21 -7.47 5.03
CA LYS A 172 -24.91 -7.98 3.69
C LYS A 172 -24.04 -7.02 2.87
N GLU A 173 -24.29 -5.71 3.00
CA GLU A 173 -23.52 -4.66 2.31
C GLU A 173 -22.05 -4.70 2.72
N ARG A 174 -21.79 -4.98 4.01
CA ARG A 174 -20.43 -5.09 4.52
C ARG A 174 -19.74 -6.36 4.05
N VAL A 175 -20.45 -7.47 4.09
CA VAL A 175 -19.92 -8.78 3.66
C VAL A 175 -19.61 -8.78 2.17
N VAL A 176 -20.46 -8.18 1.34
CA VAL A 176 -20.20 -8.03 -0.09
C VAL A 176 -18.96 -7.16 -0.34
N CYS A 177 -18.78 -6.04 0.40
CA CYS A 177 -17.58 -5.23 0.32
C CYS A 177 -16.30 -5.97 0.77
N ASP A 178 -16.42 -6.92 1.69
CA ASP A 178 -15.28 -7.70 2.16
C ASP A 178 -14.89 -8.81 1.15
N TYR A 179 -15.86 -9.25 0.34
CA TYR A 179 -15.66 -10.29 -0.69
C TYR A 179 -15.06 -9.72 -1.98
N ILE A 180 -15.49 -8.53 -2.44
CA ILE A 180 -14.98 -7.84 -3.64
C ILE A 180 -13.64 -7.18 -3.38
#